data_7f99ccad27c0e59ec76f38a511a55d0e
#
_entry.id   7f99ccad27c0e59ec76f38a511a55d0e
#
_cell.length_a   1.000
_cell.length_b   1.000
_cell.length_c   1.000
_cell.angle_alpha   90.00
_cell.angle_beta   90.00
_cell.angle_gamma   90.00
#
_symmetry.space_group_name_H-M   'P 1'
#
loop_
_entity.id
_entity.type
_entity.pdbx_description
1 polymer ?
#
loop_
_entity_poly.entity_id
_entity_poly.type
_entity_poly.pdbx_seq_one_letter_code
_entity_poly.pdbx_strand_id
1 'polypeptide(L)'
;NRQDVFILDQKFSTQEYQDLISSFHLLIGMRLHALVFAAINDVPFMAISYDPKVDRFVDGMKGTVVNTIGRITAEELTAMAEKLWNSDGKQGREQIRALREEARANIGRALALAAR
;
A
#
# COMPACT_ATOMS: atom_id res chain seq x y z
N ASN A 1 18.90 15.06 4.35
CA ASN A 1 19.06 15.81 5.59
C ASN A 1 18.48 15.03 6.76
N ARG A 2 19.30 14.74 7.75
CA ARG A 2 18.89 13.92 8.90
C ARG A 2 17.82 14.57 9.77
N GLN A 3 17.65 15.88 9.71
CA GLN A 3 16.62 16.58 10.46
C GLN A 3 15.22 16.27 9.93
N ASP A 4 15.14 15.77 8.70
CA ASP A 4 13.88 15.45 8.05
C ASP A 4 13.54 13.96 8.11
N VAL A 5 14.31 13.19 8.88
CA VAL A 5 14.11 11.75 9.02
C VAL A 5 13.72 11.44 10.46
N PHE A 6 12.62 10.70 10.60
CA PHE A 6 12.07 10.32 11.90
C PHE A 6 11.85 8.82 11.95
N ILE A 7 12.09 8.23 13.11
CA ILE A 7 11.78 6.83 13.37
C ILE A 7 10.55 6.78 14.27
N LEU A 8 9.52 6.09 13.80
CA LEU A 8 8.30 5.89 14.57
C LEU A 8 8.36 4.49 15.18
N ASP A 9 8.76 4.42 16.45
CA ASP A 9 8.91 3.17 17.19
C ASP A 9 7.76 2.90 18.16
N GLN A 10 6.76 3.76 18.17
CA GLN A 10 5.57 3.60 19.00
C GLN A 10 4.62 2.57 18.39
N LYS A 11 3.84 1.93 19.26
CA LYS A 11 2.77 1.07 18.78
C LYS A 11 1.53 1.90 18.49
N PHE A 12 1.00 1.73 17.30
CA PHE A 12 -0.23 2.42 16.87
C PHE A 12 -1.35 1.40 16.72
N SER A 13 -2.58 1.85 16.91
CA SER A 13 -3.75 1.07 16.55
C SER A 13 -3.85 0.97 15.01
N THR A 14 -4.67 0.05 14.53
CA THR A 14 -4.91 -0.09 13.08
C THR A 14 -5.41 1.22 12.48
N GLN A 15 -6.32 1.90 13.16
CA GLN A 15 -6.86 3.18 12.67
C GLN A 15 -5.79 4.26 12.64
N GLU A 16 -4.93 4.31 13.64
CA GLU A 16 -3.84 5.29 13.68
C GLU A 16 -2.83 5.05 12.55
N TYR A 17 -2.49 3.80 12.26
CA TYR A 17 -1.63 3.46 11.13
C TYR A 17 -2.26 3.89 9.81
N GLN A 18 -3.54 3.62 9.63
CA GLN A 18 -4.25 4.00 8.41
C GLN A 18 -4.27 5.51 8.23
N ASP A 19 -4.55 6.26 9.30
CA ASP A 19 -4.57 7.72 9.27
C ASP A 19 -3.19 8.27 8.94
N LEU A 20 -2.14 7.70 9.53
CA LEU A 20 -0.77 8.12 9.26
C LEU A 20 -0.41 7.90 7.79
N ILE A 21 -0.66 6.70 7.28
CA ILE A 21 -0.34 6.34 5.89
C ILE A 21 -1.13 7.21 4.91
N SER A 22 -2.37 7.56 5.23
CA SER A 22 -3.20 8.40 4.35
C SER A 22 -2.60 9.79 4.12
N SER A 23 -1.71 10.25 4.98
CA SER A 23 -1.03 11.54 4.85
C SER A 23 0.24 11.49 4.03
N PHE A 24 0.68 10.31 3.61
CA PHE A 24 1.95 10.14 2.89
C PHE A 24 1.81 10.54 1.42
N HIS A 25 2.90 11.06 0.86
CA HIS A 25 3.02 11.28 -0.58
C HIS A 25 3.45 10.01 -1.32
N LEU A 26 4.15 9.12 -0.61
CA LEU A 26 4.67 7.88 -1.16
C LEU A 26 4.90 6.91 -0.01
N LEU A 27 4.57 5.65 -0.23
CA LEU A 27 4.89 4.57 0.70
C LEU A 27 5.85 3.59 0.02
N ILE A 28 6.91 3.23 0.73
CA ILE A 28 7.77 2.11 0.35
C ILE A 28 7.63 1.08 1.47
N GLY A 29 7.06 -0.06 1.14
CA GLY A 29 6.71 -1.03 2.17
C GLY A 29 7.00 -2.47 1.80
N MET A 30 7.08 -3.31 2.81
CA MET A 30 7.30 -4.73 2.68
C MET A 30 6.09 -5.54 3.11
N ARG A 31 5.23 -4.98 3.94
CA ARG A 31 4.10 -5.69 4.52
C ARG A 31 2.82 -5.39 3.77
N LEU A 32 2.04 -6.44 3.53
CA LEU A 32 0.81 -6.35 2.76
C LEU A 32 -0.16 -5.31 3.33
N HIS A 33 -0.36 -5.28 4.64
CA HIS A 33 -1.32 -4.35 5.24
C HIS A 33 -0.97 -2.89 4.99
N ALA A 34 0.32 -2.52 5.04
CA ALA A 34 0.75 -1.16 4.74
C ALA A 34 0.43 -0.79 3.30
N LEU A 35 0.67 -1.72 2.37
CA LEU A 35 0.38 -1.51 0.95
C LEU A 35 -1.12 -1.36 0.72
N VAL A 36 -1.93 -2.15 1.39
CA VAL A 36 -3.39 -2.05 1.31
C VAL A 36 -3.86 -0.69 1.81
N PHE A 37 -3.33 -0.21 2.93
CA PHE A 37 -3.70 1.11 3.45
C PHE A 37 -3.31 2.24 2.50
N ALA A 38 -2.14 2.14 1.89
CA ALA A 38 -1.71 3.11 0.88
C ALA A 38 -2.67 3.10 -0.32
N ALA A 39 -2.98 1.91 -0.81
CA ALA A 39 -3.86 1.76 -1.96
C ALA A 39 -5.27 2.33 -1.70
N ILE A 40 -5.84 2.01 -0.54
CA ILE A 40 -7.19 2.49 -0.16
C ILE A 40 -7.23 4.03 -0.10
N ASN A 41 -6.13 4.65 0.31
CA ASN A 41 -6.06 6.10 0.49
C ASN A 41 -5.45 6.84 -0.71
N ASP A 42 -5.33 6.16 -1.85
CA ASP A 42 -4.76 6.71 -3.08
C ASP A 42 -3.32 7.23 -2.90
N VAL A 43 -2.55 6.62 -1.99
CA VAL A 43 -1.15 6.94 -1.78
C VAL A 43 -0.31 6.08 -2.74
N PRO A 44 0.53 6.68 -3.58
CA PRO A 44 1.42 5.90 -4.44
C PRO A 44 2.33 5.02 -3.60
N PHE A 45 2.55 3.79 -4.04
CA PHE A 45 3.36 2.87 -3.26
C PHE A 45 4.29 2.01 -4.10
N MET A 46 5.39 1.62 -3.48
CA MET A 46 6.31 0.61 -3.98
C MET A 46 6.37 -0.52 -2.97
N ALA A 47 6.41 -1.74 -3.46
CA ALA A 47 6.54 -2.90 -2.59
C ALA A 47 7.92 -3.54 -2.76
N ILE A 48 8.61 -3.76 -1.64
CA ILE A 48 9.79 -4.62 -1.64
C ILE A 48 9.27 -6.00 -1.29
N SER A 49 9.16 -6.85 -2.32
CA SER A 49 8.48 -8.13 -2.16
C SER A 49 9.43 -9.23 -1.69
N TYR A 50 8.97 -9.97 -0.69
CA TYR A 50 9.60 -11.20 -0.23
C TYR A 50 8.57 -12.32 -0.08
N ASP A 51 7.32 -12.06 -0.45
CA ASP A 51 6.19 -12.95 -0.23
C ASP A 51 5.29 -12.95 -1.47
N PRO A 52 4.92 -14.13 -2.00
CA PRO A 52 4.01 -14.21 -3.14
C PRO A 52 2.68 -13.49 -2.95
N LYS A 53 2.20 -13.36 -1.71
CA LYS A 53 0.96 -12.60 -1.42
C LYS A 53 1.10 -11.13 -1.78
N VAL A 54 2.28 -10.54 -1.50
CA VAL A 54 2.56 -9.15 -1.85
C VAL A 54 2.61 -9.01 -3.37
N ASP A 55 3.31 -9.92 -4.06
CA ASP A 55 3.40 -9.90 -5.52
C ASP A 55 2.01 -9.94 -6.15
N ARG A 56 1.15 -10.83 -5.70
CA ARG A 56 -0.21 -10.96 -6.23
C ARG A 56 -1.04 -9.70 -5.99
N PHE A 57 -0.91 -9.12 -4.80
CA PHE A 57 -1.62 -7.88 -4.50
C PHE A 57 -1.17 -6.76 -5.44
N VAL A 58 0.13 -6.56 -5.57
CA VAL A 58 0.69 -5.46 -6.39
C VAL A 58 0.35 -5.66 -7.86
N ASP A 59 0.43 -6.90 -8.36
CA ASP A 59 0.04 -7.20 -9.75
C ASP A 59 -1.43 -6.85 -9.99
N GLY A 60 -2.30 -7.19 -9.05
CA GLY A 60 -3.71 -6.87 -9.15
C GLY A 60 -4.00 -5.38 -9.09
N MET A 61 -3.13 -4.60 -8.46
CA MET A 61 -3.27 -3.15 -8.31
C MET A 61 -2.48 -2.36 -9.35
N LYS A 62 -1.74 -3.04 -10.23
CA LYS A 62 -0.85 -2.43 -11.22
C LYS A 62 0.18 -1.49 -10.59
N GLY A 63 0.64 -1.86 -9.40
CA GLY A 63 1.64 -1.10 -8.66
C GLY A 63 3.06 -1.46 -9.08
N THR A 64 4.03 -0.80 -8.48
CA THR A 64 5.44 -1.04 -8.71
C THR A 64 5.98 -2.03 -7.69
N VAL A 65 6.60 -3.11 -8.15
CA VAL A 65 7.20 -4.13 -7.29
C VAL A 65 8.72 -4.11 -7.46
N VAL A 66 9.42 -4.12 -6.34
CA VAL A 66 10.85 -4.39 -6.28
C VAL A 66 11.00 -5.81 -5.77
N ASN A 67 11.43 -6.70 -6.64
CA ASN A 67 11.24 -8.14 -6.44
C ASN A 67 12.09 -8.79 -5.35
N THR A 68 13.21 -8.22 -4.95
CA THR A 68 14.08 -8.96 -4.03
C THR A 68 14.86 -8.03 -3.12
N ILE A 69 14.73 -8.24 -1.84
CA ILE A 69 15.57 -7.56 -0.84
C ILE A 69 17.03 -7.95 -1.11
N GLY A 70 17.89 -6.94 -1.24
CA GLY A 70 19.31 -7.15 -1.46
C GLY A 70 19.75 -7.21 -2.92
N ARG A 71 18.82 -7.24 -3.86
CA ARG A 71 19.16 -7.23 -5.29
C ARG A 71 18.98 -5.89 -5.97
N ILE A 72 18.40 -4.94 -5.26
CA ILE A 72 18.22 -3.60 -5.81
C ILE A 72 19.28 -2.67 -5.24
N THR A 73 19.85 -1.84 -6.09
CA THR A 73 20.79 -0.82 -5.65
C THR A 73 20.05 0.39 -5.10
N ALA A 74 20.74 1.21 -4.30
CA ALA A 74 20.18 2.46 -3.80
C ALA A 74 19.79 3.39 -4.94
N GLU A 75 20.58 3.41 -6.00
CA GLU A 75 20.31 4.23 -7.19
C GLU A 75 19.04 3.78 -7.91
N GLU A 76 18.87 2.48 -8.08
CA GLU A 76 17.66 1.92 -8.71
C GLU A 76 16.43 2.21 -7.88
N LEU A 77 16.51 2.03 -6.57
CA LEU A 77 15.40 2.30 -5.66
C LEU A 77 15.01 3.78 -5.69
N THR A 78 16.02 4.67 -5.67
CA THR A 78 15.80 6.10 -5.73
C THR A 78 15.12 6.51 -7.04
N ALA A 79 15.61 5.98 -8.16
CA ALA A 79 15.03 6.29 -9.47
C ALA A 79 13.57 5.85 -9.57
N MET A 80 13.25 4.66 -9.05
CA MET A 80 11.87 4.16 -9.04
C MET A 80 10.98 5.00 -8.11
N ALA A 81 11.50 5.40 -6.96
CA ALA A 81 10.77 6.24 -6.02
C ALA A 81 10.49 7.63 -6.60
N GLU A 82 11.45 8.23 -7.29
CA GLU A 82 11.26 9.52 -7.95
C GLU A 82 10.20 9.45 -9.04
N LYS A 83 10.22 8.40 -9.84
CA LYS A 83 9.22 8.19 -10.88
C LYS A 83 7.82 8.11 -10.27
N LEU A 84 7.68 7.39 -9.19
CA LEU A 84 6.40 7.20 -8.52
C LEU A 84 5.97 8.48 -7.79
N TRP A 85 6.91 9.19 -7.20
CA TRP A 85 6.66 10.47 -6.54
C TRP A 85 6.03 11.49 -7.50
N ASN A 86 6.48 11.48 -8.75
CA ASN A 86 5.99 12.39 -9.78
C ASN A 86 4.71 11.89 -10.44
N SER A 87 4.20 10.72 -10.05
CA SER A 87 2.93 10.21 -10.53
C SER A 87 1.77 10.93 -9.83
N ASP A 88 0.57 10.80 -10.37
CA ASP A 88 -0.62 11.45 -9.82
C ASP A 88 -1.38 10.58 -8.79
N GLY A 89 -0.81 9.44 -8.42
CA GLY A 89 -1.44 8.56 -7.44
C GLY A 89 -2.66 7.79 -7.96
N LYS A 90 -2.88 7.77 -9.26
CA LYS A 90 -4.06 7.08 -9.84
C LYS A 90 -3.88 5.59 -10.06
N GLN A 91 -2.74 5.06 -9.74
CA GLN A 91 -2.40 3.67 -9.94
C GLN A 91 -3.38 2.77 -9.16
N GLY A 92 -3.96 1.83 -9.86
CA GLY A 92 -4.88 0.87 -9.25
C GLY A 92 -6.23 1.41 -8.76
N ARG A 93 -6.60 2.62 -9.15
CA ARG A 93 -7.83 3.25 -8.64
C ARG A 93 -9.10 2.45 -8.96
N GLU A 94 -9.19 1.89 -10.17
CA GLU A 94 -10.33 1.05 -10.54
C GLU A 94 -10.38 -0.25 -9.74
N GLN A 95 -9.22 -0.84 -9.50
CA GLN A 95 -9.08 -2.04 -8.71
C GLN A 95 -9.48 -1.80 -7.25
N ILE A 96 -9.12 -0.64 -6.70
CA ILE A 96 -9.54 -0.23 -5.36
C ILE A 96 -11.05 -0.12 -5.28
N ARG A 97 -11.65 0.51 -6.28
CA ARG A 97 -13.12 0.64 -6.34
C ARG A 97 -13.79 -0.73 -6.33
N ALA A 98 -13.29 -1.65 -7.15
CA ALA A 98 -13.82 -3.01 -7.21
C ALA A 98 -13.68 -3.74 -5.87
N LEU A 99 -12.52 -3.59 -5.20
CA LEU A 99 -12.30 -4.19 -3.88
C LEU A 99 -13.23 -3.61 -2.83
N ARG A 100 -13.47 -2.32 -2.85
CA ARG A 100 -14.41 -1.67 -1.93
C ARG A 100 -15.82 -2.18 -2.13
N GLU A 101 -16.26 -2.33 -3.38
CA GLU A 101 -17.57 -2.84 -3.70
C GLU A 101 -17.72 -4.30 -3.26
N GLU A 102 -16.70 -5.11 -3.50
CA GLU A 102 -16.68 -6.50 -3.06
C GLU A 102 -16.74 -6.60 -1.55
N ALA A 103 -15.98 -5.78 -0.84
CA ALA A 103 -15.99 -5.75 0.62
C ALA A 103 -17.37 -5.36 1.17
N ARG A 104 -18.02 -4.38 0.56
CA ARG A 104 -19.38 -3.98 0.94
C ARG A 104 -20.37 -5.10 0.72
N ALA A 105 -20.26 -5.80 -0.41
CA ALA A 105 -21.13 -6.94 -0.71
C ALA A 105 -20.92 -8.07 0.30
N ASN A 106 -19.69 -8.35 0.67
CA ASN A 106 -19.36 -9.37 1.66
C ASN A 106 -19.91 -9.01 3.05
N ILE A 107 -19.78 -7.75 3.46
CA ILE A 107 -20.35 -7.27 4.72
C ILE A 107 -21.86 -7.39 4.69
N GLY A 108 -22.49 -7.01 3.60
CA GLY A 108 -23.94 -7.14 3.45
C GLY A 108 -24.42 -8.58 3.58
N ARG A 109 -23.71 -9.50 2.94
CA ARG A 109 -24.02 -10.93 3.04
C ARG A 109 -23.84 -11.46 4.48
N ALA A 110 -22.77 -11.04 5.16
CA ALA A 110 -22.51 -11.44 6.54
C ALA A 110 -23.61 -10.92 7.49
N LEU A 111 -24.03 -9.67 7.32
CA LEU A 111 -25.11 -9.08 8.11
C LEU A 111 -26.45 -9.80 7.85
N ALA A 112 -26.74 -10.13 6.60
CA ALA A 112 -27.94 -10.88 6.25
C ALA A 112 -27.96 -12.25 6.89
N LEU A 113 -26.82 -12.95 6.93
CA LEU A 113 -26.69 -14.24 7.59
C LEU A 113 -26.87 -14.12 9.11
N ALA A 114 -26.32 -13.08 9.71
CA ALA A 114 -26.42 -12.84 11.15
C ALA A 114 -27.86 -12.49 11.58
N ALA A 115 -28.65 -11.94 10.68
CA ALA A 115 -30.04 -11.57 10.96
C ALA A 115 -31.05 -12.73 10.88
N ARG A 116 -30.62 -13.90 10.45
CA ARG A 116 -31.49 -15.09 10.36
C ARG A 116 -31.75 -15.72 11.70
#